data_5315a6e5045863bb6149eefc6bbb0d68
#
_entry.id   5315a6e5045863bb6149eefc6bbb0d68
#
_cell.length_a   1.000
_cell.length_b   1.000
_cell.length_c   1.000
_cell.angle_alpha   90.00
_cell.angle_beta   90.00
_cell.angle_gamma   90.00
#
_symmetry.space_group_name_H-M   'P 1'
#
loop_
_entity.id
_entity.type
_entity.pdbx_description
1 polymer ?
#
loop_
_entity_poly.entity_id
_entity_poly.type
_entity_poly.pdbx_seq_one_letter_code
_entity_poly.pdbx_strand_id
1 'polypeptide(L)'
;MKYLRAALLAALFLFSTVISAWAEDVVLRSRDGAVELSGTLLGFDGQFYRVETKYGELTVDGSGVVCEGPGCPSLTNFVAEMSISGSSTIGEVLMPALVEVFALQNGLKAERITEDDTHFIYVLRTDEDAVVARFAFRVSSTDEGFADLLADEADLVMALREIRPGELELAEEAGLGTLDDVNRSRVLALDAMTVIVSPVNPISAMSISDLARVLSGDITNWRTLGGPDAPISIHMRDAQSGIAQAVEDRVLRRAAVELRDGVNRHATNGELAQAVADDQLGIGVANYSEVGNSKALALTGTCGFSLRANRLTIKTEDYPLTAPMFLYIPARRLPKLAREFLAYTRTVPAQIITRRAGFVDQAPEEITLNAQGDRLANAVRVADGDAGLSNLKRLIDTLSPLRRLSTSFRFEPGQTRLDAQSRSNVQQLARAMEAGIYDGRKLMFVGFSDGEGPADGNLRIARERAQAVKLAVENAVEASNLSQVVLTTDAFGEAMPMACDDTSWGRQVNRRVEVWVR
;
A
#
# COMPACT_ATOMS: atom_id res chain seq x y z
N MET A 1 -71.16 20.03 20.13
CA MET A 1 -70.08 19.67 19.19
C MET A 1 -69.00 20.74 18.99
N LYS A 2 -69.19 22.02 19.34
CA LYS A 2 -68.11 23.05 19.19
C LYS A 2 -67.04 23.01 20.29
N TYR A 3 -67.39 22.59 21.50
CA TYR A 3 -66.47 22.54 22.65
C TYR A 3 -65.53 21.27 22.61
N LEU A 4 -65.93 20.18 21.95
CA LEU A 4 -65.15 18.99 21.84
C LEU A 4 -63.97 19.17 20.82
N ARG A 5 -64.14 20.04 19.82
CA ARG A 5 -63.09 20.36 18.85
C ARG A 5 -62.02 21.34 19.41
N ALA A 6 -62.43 22.21 20.33
CA ALA A 6 -61.45 23.10 20.98
C ALA A 6 -60.61 22.39 22.02
N ALA A 7 -61.12 21.38 22.73
CA ALA A 7 -60.36 20.56 23.64
C ALA A 7 -59.35 19.63 22.93
N LEU A 8 -59.68 19.09 21.73
CA LEU A 8 -58.78 18.29 20.93
C LEU A 8 -57.64 19.12 20.32
N LEU A 9 -57.89 20.37 19.92
CA LEU A 9 -56.85 21.27 19.41
C LEU A 9 -55.92 21.78 20.52
N ALA A 10 -56.42 22.00 21.74
CA ALA A 10 -55.56 22.34 22.88
C ALA A 10 -54.70 21.16 23.36
N ALA A 11 -55.19 19.91 23.29
CA ALA A 11 -54.41 18.73 23.58
C ALA A 11 -53.32 18.43 22.52
N LEU A 12 -53.58 18.78 21.24
CA LEU A 12 -52.56 18.65 20.17
C LEU A 12 -51.45 19.71 20.30
N PHE A 13 -51.74 20.87 20.83
CA PHE A 13 -50.73 21.93 21.02
C PHE A 13 -49.86 21.72 22.28
N LEU A 14 -50.34 20.94 23.25
CA LEU A 14 -49.55 20.58 24.45
C LEU A 14 -48.59 19.44 24.23
N PHE A 15 -48.69 18.69 23.07
CA PHE A 15 -47.78 17.61 22.74
C PHE A 15 -46.65 18.02 21.79
N SER A 16 -46.61 19.26 21.32
CA SER A 16 -45.61 19.72 20.33
C SER A 16 -44.42 20.50 20.90
N THR A 17 -44.24 20.52 22.21
CA THR A 17 -43.02 21.03 22.83
C THR A 17 -42.25 19.87 23.49
N VAL A 18 -41.90 18.85 22.72
CA VAL A 18 -40.73 18.02 23.08
C VAL A 18 -39.52 18.90 22.77
N ILE A 19 -39.15 19.74 23.73
CA ILE A 19 -37.81 20.28 23.83
C ILE A 19 -36.95 19.05 23.95
N SER A 20 -36.20 18.72 22.89
CA SER A 20 -35.07 17.80 22.99
C SER A 20 -34.09 18.45 23.96
N ALA A 21 -34.28 18.20 25.24
CA ALA A 21 -33.25 18.43 26.22
C ALA A 21 -32.13 17.48 25.80
N TRP A 22 -31.07 18.01 25.28
CA TRP A 22 -29.80 17.27 25.14
C TRP A 22 -29.42 16.95 26.58
N ALA A 23 -29.71 15.72 26.99
CA ALA A 23 -29.31 15.24 28.29
C ALA A 23 -27.79 15.11 28.24
N GLU A 24 -27.10 15.96 28.98
CA GLU A 24 -25.67 15.78 29.25
C GLU A 24 -25.54 14.44 29.96
N ASP A 25 -24.92 13.47 29.28
CA ASP A 25 -24.83 12.09 29.77
C ASP A 25 -23.49 11.79 30.44
N VAL A 26 -22.49 12.68 30.28
CA VAL A 26 -21.18 12.59 30.93
C VAL A 26 -20.74 13.93 31.53
N VAL A 27 -20.04 13.82 32.65
CA VAL A 27 -19.29 14.91 33.27
C VAL A 27 -17.84 14.45 33.42
N LEU A 28 -16.91 15.12 32.74
CA LEU A 28 -15.50 14.92 32.87
C LEU A 28 -14.91 15.90 33.86
N ARG A 29 -14.40 15.42 35.00
CA ARG A 29 -13.80 16.26 36.03
C ARG A 29 -12.29 16.00 36.09
N SER A 30 -11.48 17.07 36.04
CA SER A 30 -10.04 16.95 36.26
C SER A 30 -9.75 16.37 37.64
N ARG A 31 -8.66 15.60 37.76
CA ARG A 31 -8.30 14.92 39.02
C ARG A 31 -8.03 15.88 40.18
N ASP A 32 -7.64 17.12 39.90
CA ASP A 32 -7.47 18.19 40.85
C ASP A 32 -8.77 18.96 41.15
N GLY A 33 -9.86 18.62 40.45
CA GLY A 33 -11.18 19.26 40.62
C GLY A 33 -11.28 20.66 40.01
N ALA A 34 -10.23 21.17 39.36
CA ALA A 34 -10.22 22.56 38.87
C ALA A 34 -11.05 22.77 37.59
N VAL A 35 -11.26 21.74 36.80
CA VAL A 35 -11.99 21.79 35.53
C VAL A 35 -13.10 20.74 35.52
N GLU A 36 -14.28 21.16 35.13
CA GLU A 36 -15.47 20.32 34.93
C GLU A 36 -16.04 20.60 33.53
N LEU A 37 -16.27 19.53 32.77
CA LEU A 37 -16.79 19.58 31.40
C LEU A 37 -17.96 18.61 31.28
N SER A 38 -19.16 19.16 31.05
CA SER A 38 -20.38 18.37 30.83
C SER A 38 -20.73 18.32 29.36
N GLY A 39 -21.27 17.19 28.89
CA GLY A 39 -21.73 17.04 27.52
C GLY A 39 -22.27 15.65 27.21
N THR A 40 -22.48 15.38 25.93
CA THR A 40 -22.88 14.08 25.41
C THR A 40 -21.64 13.33 24.92
N LEU A 41 -21.41 12.10 25.37
CA LEU A 41 -20.30 11.28 24.90
C LEU A 41 -20.53 10.86 23.45
N LEU A 42 -19.64 11.30 22.55
CA LEU A 42 -19.60 10.87 21.15
C LEU A 42 -18.79 9.60 20.95
N GLY A 43 -17.85 9.30 21.86
CA GLY A 43 -17.05 8.11 21.83
C GLY A 43 -15.87 8.13 22.80
N PHE A 44 -15.31 6.95 23.04
CA PHE A 44 -14.09 6.73 23.82
C PHE A 44 -13.20 5.74 23.08
N ASP A 45 -11.91 6.07 22.89
CA ASP A 45 -10.98 5.27 22.10
C ASP A 45 -10.04 4.40 22.95
N GLY A 46 -10.33 4.29 24.26
CA GLY A 46 -9.47 3.63 25.24
C GLY A 46 -8.42 4.56 25.86
N GLN A 47 -8.33 5.81 25.38
CA GLN A 47 -7.43 6.83 25.92
C GLN A 47 -8.07 8.21 26.02
N PHE A 48 -8.85 8.60 25.01
CA PHE A 48 -9.46 9.93 24.92
C PHE A 48 -10.98 9.83 24.85
N TYR A 49 -11.66 10.72 25.58
CA TYR A 49 -13.09 10.98 25.46
C TYR A 49 -13.33 12.00 24.36
N ARG A 50 -14.28 11.76 23.48
CA ARG A 50 -14.80 12.70 22.50
C ARG A 50 -16.20 13.11 22.97
N VAL A 51 -16.39 14.36 23.31
CA VAL A 51 -17.60 14.85 23.96
C VAL A 51 -18.13 16.07 23.22
N GLU A 52 -19.39 16.03 22.84
CA GLU A 52 -20.13 17.21 22.36
C GLU A 52 -20.56 18.06 23.55
N THR A 53 -20.07 19.27 23.57
CA THR A 53 -20.34 20.23 24.65
C THR A 53 -21.03 21.46 24.10
N LYS A 54 -21.53 22.36 24.99
CA LYS A 54 -22.03 23.67 24.57
C LYS A 54 -21.01 24.56 23.84
N TYR A 55 -19.73 24.16 23.85
CA TYR A 55 -18.63 24.86 23.17
C TYR A 55 -18.22 24.15 21.88
N GLY A 56 -18.93 23.10 21.46
CA GLY A 56 -18.62 22.21 20.36
C GLY A 56 -17.95 20.91 20.82
N GLU A 57 -17.48 20.12 19.84
CA GLU A 57 -16.83 18.86 20.08
C GLU A 57 -15.42 19.06 20.67
N LEU A 58 -15.15 18.38 21.78
CA LEU A 58 -13.86 18.40 22.47
C LEU A 58 -13.30 16.98 22.62
N THR A 59 -11.98 16.85 22.50
CA THR A 59 -11.24 15.62 22.78
C THR A 59 -10.45 15.80 24.09
N VAL A 60 -10.73 14.97 25.09
CA VAL A 60 -10.17 15.08 26.43
C VAL A 60 -9.38 13.83 26.78
N ASP A 61 -8.14 13.99 27.25
CA ASP A 61 -7.30 12.89 27.71
C ASP A 61 -7.89 12.25 28.97
N GLY A 62 -8.25 10.97 28.87
CA GLY A 62 -8.83 10.19 29.97
C GLY A 62 -7.90 9.98 31.16
N SER A 63 -6.59 10.10 30.96
CA SER A 63 -5.62 9.98 32.07
C SER A 63 -5.70 11.16 33.05
N GLY A 64 -6.14 12.33 32.58
CA GLY A 64 -6.24 13.56 33.35
C GLY A 64 -7.60 13.79 34.04
N VAL A 65 -8.60 12.98 33.75
CA VAL A 65 -9.98 13.20 34.19
C VAL A 65 -10.62 11.96 34.82
N VAL A 66 -11.71 12.20 35.55
CA VAL A 66 -12.65 11.16 36.00
C VAL A 66 -13.95 11.39 35.26
N CYS A 67 -14.52 10.34 34.71
CA CYS A 67 -15.83 10.40 34.04
C CYS A 67 -16.93 10.00 35.03
N GLU A 68 -17.97 10.85 35.16
CA GLU A 68 -19.17 10.65 35.96
C GLU A 68 -20.39 10.76 35.07
N GLY A 69 -21.38 9.89 35.26
CA GLY A 69 -22.63 9.91 34.52
C GLY A 69 -22.94 8.57 33.81
N PRO A 70 -24.18 8.43 33.34
CA PRO A 70 -24.67 7.19 32.74
C PRO A 70 -24.00 6.85 31.37
N GLY A 71 -23.48 7.87 30.67
CA GLY A 71 -22.79 7.71 29.40
C GLY A 71 -21.32 7.34 29.55
N CYS A 72 -20.78 7.27 30.79
CA CYS A 72 -19.36 6.96 30.98
C CYS A 72 -19.01 5.52 30.60
N PRO A 73 -18.01 5.29 29.75
CA PRO A 73 -17.57 3.95 29.41
C PRO A 73 -16.88 3.27 30.60
N SER A 74 -16.99 1.96 30.67
CA SER A 74 -16.21 1.17 31.63
C SER A 74 -14.73 1.15 31.18
N LEU A 75 -13.86 1.78 31.94
CA LEU A 75 -12.41 1.79 31.66
C LEU A 75 -11.76 0.42 31.87
N THR A 76 -12.37 -0.42 32.71
CA THR A 76 -11.86 -1.78 33.03
C THR A 76 -12.30 -2.81 32.02
N ASN A 77 -13.40 -2.57 31.29
CA ASN A 77 -14.00 -3.52 30.34
C ASN A 77 -14.05 -2.94 28.92
N PHE A 78 -13.18 -1.97 28.63
CA PHE A 78 -13.13 -1.42 27.28
C PHE A 78 -12.54 -2.44 26.31
N VAL A 79 -13.29 -2.73 25.24
CA VAL A 79 -12.84 -3.60 24.14
C VAL A 79 -12.58 -2.72 22.91
N ALA A 80 -11.36 -2.76 22.38
CA ALA A 80 -11.01 -2.06 21.16
C ALA A 80 -11.63 -2.80 19.96
N GLU A 81 -12.55 -2.18 19.25
CA GLU A 81 -13.15 -2.73 18.04
C GLU A 81 -12.55 -2.05 16.80
N MET A 82 -12.29 -2.82 15.76
CA MET A 82 -11.78 -2.34 14.47
C MET A 82 -12.24 -3.28 13.37
N SER A 83 -12.86 -2.73 12.33
CA SER A 83 -13.27 -3.44 11.12
C SER A 83 -12.32 -3.16 9.96
N ILE A 84 -11.93 -4.21 9.23
CA ILE A 84 -10.94 -4.16 8.16
C ILE A 84 -11.50 -4.89 6.95
N SER A 85 -11.66 -4.20 5.83
CA SER A 85 -12.20 -4.78 4.61
C SER A 85 -11.24 -4.67 3.44
N GLY A 86 -11.38 -5.54 2.46
CA GLY A 86 -10.70 -5.47 1.16
C GLY A 86 -9.91 -6.72 0.79
N SER A 87 -8.81 -6.51 0.08
CA SER A 87 -8.06 -7.54 -0.64
C SER A 87 -7.77 -8.82 0.13
N SER A 88 -8.18 -9.96 -0.44
CA SER A 88 -7.90 -11.30 0.08
C SER A 88 -6.41 -11.60 0.20
N THR A 89 -5.58 -11.15 -0.72
CA THR A 89 -4.12 -11.34 -0.67
C THR A 89 -3.51 -10.75 0.62
N ILE A 90 -4.03 -9.62 1.10
CA ILE A 90 -3.57 -9.00 2.34
C ILE A 90 -4.27 -9.64 3.56
N GLY A 91 -5.59 -9.86 3.46
CA GLY A 91 -6.44 -10.26 4.58
C GLY A 91 -6.32 -11.73 4.97
N GLU A 92 -5.99 -12.64 4.05
CA GLU A 92 -5.93 -14.08 4.34
C GLU A 92 -4.62 -14.51 5.00
N VAL A 93 -3.50 -13.85 4.67
CA VAL A 93 -2.16 -14.29 5.09
C VAL A 93 -1.41 -13.21 5.86
N LEU A 94 -1.24 -12.03 5.27
CA LEU A 94 -0.34 -11.00 5.84
C LEU A 94 -0.90 -10.41 7.14
N MET A 95 -2.15 -9.96 7.13
CA MET A 95 -2.77 -9.34 8.30
C MET A 95 -2.94 -10.32 9.47
N PRO A 96 -3.40 -11.56 9.28
CA PRO A 96 -3.40 -12.57 10.31
C PRO A 96 -2.03 -12.77 10.97
N ALA A 97 -0.99 -12.98 10.18
CA ALA A 97 0.36 -13.17 10.70
C ALA A 97 0.85 -11.95 11.53
N LEU A 98 0.52 -10.74 11.10
CA LEU A 98 0.87 -9.50 11.83
C LEU A 98 0.07 -9.37 13.13
N VAL A 99 -1.24 -9.68 13.14
CA VAL A 99 -2.09 -9.62 14.34
C VAL A 99 -1.65 -10.62 15.39
N GLU A 100 -1.38 -11.86 14.99
CA GLU A 100 -0.95 -12.93 15.91
C GLU A 100 0.38 -12.59 16.60
N VAL A 101 1.36 -12.09 15.84
CA VAL A 101 2.66 -11.72 16.45
C VAL A 101 2.55 -10.42 17.24
N PHE A 102 1.73 -9.47 16.83
CA PHE A 102 1.43 -8.28 17.63
C PHE A 102 0.84 -8.67 19.00
N ALA A 103 -0.17 -9.55 19.00
CA ALA A 103 -0.78 -10.05 20.22
C ALA A 103 0.27 -10.71 21.14
N LEU A 104 1.06 -11.62 20.58
CA LEU A 104 2.13 -12.30 21.34
C LEU A 104 3.12 -11.32 21.97
N GLN A 105 3.56 -10.29 21.24
CA GLN A 105 4.52 -9.29 21.76
C GLN A 105 3.93 -8.42 22.87
N ASN A 106 2.60 -8.28 22.90
CA ASN A 106 1.90 -7.52 23.94
C ASN A 106 1.39 -8.41 25.09
N GLY A 107 1.79 -9.68 25.16
CA GLY A 107 1.34 -10.62 26.18
C GLY A 107 -0.14 -10.97 26.06
N LEU A 108 -0.68 -10.93 24.83
CA LEU A 108 -2.07 -11.25 24.53
C LEU A 108 -2.16 -12.59 23.78
N LYS A 109 -3.28 -13.28 23.96
CA LYS A 109 -3.67 -14.45 23.18
C LYS A 109 -4.56 -13.98 22.02
N ALA A 110 -4.25 -14.42 20.79
CA ALA A 110 -5.05 -14.16 19.62
C ALA A 110 -5.86 -15.43 19.26
N GLU A 111 -7.16 -15.30 19.18
CA GLU A 111 -8.08 -16.35 18.76
C GLU A 111 -8.77 -15.92 17.48
N ARG A 112 -8.65 -16.72 16.40
CA ARG A 112 -9.38 -16.49 15.15
C ARG A 112 -10.70 -17.23 15.17
N ILE A 113 -11.80 -16.51 15.05
CA ILE A 113 -13.16 -17.02 14.92
C ILE A 113 -13.60 -16.80 13.47
N THR A 114 -13.77 -17.87 12.73
CA THR A 114 -14.27 -17.83 11.33
C THR A 114 -15.79 -17.84 11.35
N GLU A 115 -16.41 -16.85 10.69
CA GLU A 115 -17.86 -16.75 10.57
C GLU A 115 -18.35 -17.37 9.25
N ASP A 116 -17.66 -17.09 8.16
CA ASP A 116 -17.87 -17.69 6.83
C ASP A 116 -16.57 -17.66 6.00
N ASP A 117 -16.66 -17.90 4.69
CA ASP A 117 -15.51 -17.95 3.77
C ASP A 117 -14.80 -16.59 3.62
N THR A 118 -15.47 -15.48 3.93
CA THR A 118 -15.00 -14.12 3.73
C THR A 118 -14.88 -13.32 5.03
N HIS A 119 -15.54 -13.77 6.11
CA HIS A 119 -15.57 -13.06 7.39
C HIS A 119 -14.93 -13.86 8.51
N PHE A 120 -14.08 -13.20 9.27
CA PHE A 120 -13.53 -13.75 10.50
C PHE A 120 -13.16 -12.62 11.48
N ILE A 121 -13.07 -12.95 12.76
CA ILE A 121 -12.72 -12.01 13.83
C ILE A 121 -11.50 -12.54 14.57
N TYR A 122 -10.52 -11.67 14.81
CA TYR A 122 -9.49 -11.91 15.81
C TYR A 122 -9.94 -11.33 17.15
N VAL A 123 -10.10 -12.18 18.14
CA VAL A 123 -10.35 -11.81 19.54
C VAL A 123 -9.04 -11.85 20.30
N LEU A 124 -8.62 -10.70 20.83
CA LEU A 124 -7.42 -10.58 21.64
C LEU A 124 -7.78 -10.60 23.12
N ARG A 125 -7.13 -11.49 23.88
CA ARG A 125 -7.40 -11.71 25.30
C ARG A 125 -6.15 -11.58 26.15
N THR A 126 -6.33 -11.14 27.39
CA THR A 126 -5.27 -11.21 28.41
C THR A 126 -5.06 -12.66 28.90
N ASP A 127 -4.05 -12.88 29.74
CA ASP A 127 -3.81 -14.18 30.37
C ASP A 127 -4.96 -14.60 31.31
N GLU A 128 -5.69 -13.63 31.88
CA GLU A 128 -6.89 -13.86 32.69
C GLU A 128 -8.17 -14.05 31.85
N ASP A 129 -8.02 -14.24 30.53
CA ASP A 129 -9.12 -14.46 29.57
C ASP A 129 -10.05 -13.25 29.34
N ALA A 130 -9.68 -12.06 29.79
CA ALA A 130 -10.43 -10.84 29.51
C ALA A 130 -10.22 -10.38 28.04
N VAL A 131 -11.33 -10.13 27.32
CA VAL A 131 -11.28 -9.61 25.94
C VAL A 131 -10.86 -8.14 25.98
N VAL A 132 -9.81 -7.78 25.23
CA VAL A 132 -9.29 -6.41 25.13
C VAL A 132 -9.42 -5.82 23.72
N ALA A 133 -9.56 -6.67 22.71
CA ALA A 133 -9.84 -6.21 21.34
C ALA A 133 -10.61 -7.24 20.51
N ARG A 134 -11.32 -6.73 19.48
CA ARG A 134 -11.91 -7.48 18.38
C ARG A 134 -11.55 -6.81 17.07
N PHE A 135 -10.80 -7.50 16.22
CA PHE A 135 -10.48 -7.05 14.88
C PHE A 135 -11.27 -7.91 13.88
N ALA A 136 -12.31 -7.33 13.31
CA ALA A 136 -13.18 -7.98 12.34
C ALA A 136 -12.61 -7.80 10.93
N PHE A 137 -12.56 -8.87 10.16
CA PHE A 137 -12.07 -8.88 8.78
C PHE A 137 -13.18 -9.29 7.82
N ARG A 138 -13.35 -8.50 6.78
CA ARG A 138 -14.07 -8.88 5.57
C ARG A 138 -13.07 -8.98 4.43
N VAL A 139 -12.82 -10.21 3.97
CA VAL A 139 -11.84 -10.51 2.93
C VAL A 139 -12.56 -10.57 1.58
N SER A 140 -12.29 -9.59 0.74
CA SER A 140 -13.01 -9.39 -0.51
C SER A 140 -12.08 -8.86 -1.62
N SER A 141 -12.45 -7.79 -2.29
CA SER A 141 -11.65 -7.09 -3.28
C SER A 141 -11.26 -5.68 -2.79
N THR A 142 -10.34 -5.04 -3.50
CA THR A 142 -10.00 -3.64 -3.23
C THR A 142 -11.19 -2.70 -3.42
N ASP A 143 -12.00 -2.94 -4.47
CA ASP A 143 -13.17 -2.10 -4.80
C ASP A 143 -14.25 -2.20 -3.70
N GLU A 144 -14.52 -3.44 -3.22
CA GLU A 144 -15.44 -3.65 -2.10
C GLU A 144 -14.92 -3.05 -0.79
N GLY A 145 -13.62 -3.15 -0.52
CA GLY A 145 -13.02 -2.51 0.65
C GLY A 145 -13.24 -1.00 0.69
N PHE A 146 -13.09 -0.30 -0.44
CA PHE A 146 -13.42 1.12 -0.51
C PHE A 146 -14.92 1.39 -0.40
N ALA A 147 -15.77 0.53 -0.95
CA ALA A 147 -17.22 0.65 -0.79
C ALA A 147 -17.65 0.50 0.66
N ASP A 148 -17.09 -0.46 1.40
CA ASP A 148 -17.36 -0.66 2.83
C ASP A 148 -16.89 0.52 3.68
N LEU A 149 -15.72 1.11 3.34
CA LEU A 149 -15.25 2.31 4.03
C LEU A 149 -16.20 3.49 3.83
N LEU A 150 -16.70 3.69 2.59
CA LEU A 150 -17.65 4.76 2.26
C LEU A 150 -19.03 4.53 2.90
N ALA A 151 -19.42 3.27 3.10
CA ALA A 151 -20.65 2.87 3.78
C ALA A 151 -20.55 2.90 5.32
N ASP A 152 -19.39 3.26 5.88
CA ASP A 152 -19.08 3.20 7.32
C ASP A 152 -19.16 1.78 7.91
N GLU A 153 -18.93 0.75 7.08
CA GLU A 153 -18.89 -0.66 7.48
C GLU A 153 -17.44 -1.13 7.77
N ALA A 154 -16.44 -0.36 7.33
CA ALA A 154 -15.04 -0.63 7.60
C ALA A 154 -14.30 0.58 8.19
N ASP A 155 -13.37 0.31 9.11
CA ASP A 155 -12.45 1.31 9.66
C ASP A 155 -11.17 1.45 8.84
N LEU A 156 -10.77 0.39 8.13
CA LEU A 156 -9.56 0.33 7.32
C LEU A 156 -9.81 -0.42 6.02
N VAL A 157 -9.11 0.00 4.95
CA VAL A 157 -9.14 -0.72 3.66
C VAL A 157 -7.81 -1.37 3.37
N MET A 158 -7.85 -2.65 3.00
CA MET A 158 -6.74 -3.41 2.43
C MET A 158 -6.80 -3.32 0.90
N ALA A 159 -5.84 -2.67 0.26
CA ALA A 159 -5.88 -2.42 -1.18
C ALA A 159 -4.60 -2.86 -1.90
N LEU A 160 -4.73 -3.41 -3.12
CA LEU A 160 -3.63 -3.76 -4.03
C LEU A 160 -3.38 -2.68 -5.10
N ARG A 161 -4.05 -1.57 -5.02
CA ARG A 161 -3.92 -0.40 -5.88
C ARG A 161 -4.09 0.88 -5.10
N GLU A 162 -3.65 1.97 -5.70
CA GLU A 162 -3.96 3.30 -5.17
C GLU A 162 -5.47 3.58 -5.29
N ILE A 163 -5.96 4.43 -4.37
CA ILE A 163 -7.33 4.96 -4.42
C ILE A 163 -7.54 5.70 -5.74
N ARG A 164 -8.69 5.50 -6.36
CA ARG A 164 -9.06 6.18 -7.61
C ARG A 164 -9.58 7.59 -7.33
N PRO A 165 -9.44 8.54 -8.29
CA PRO A 165 -9.90 9.91 -8.09
C PRO A 165 -11.36 10.02 -7.64
N GLY A 166 -12.28 9.22 -8.23
CA GLY A 166 -13.68 9.22 -7.84
C GLY A 166 -13.94 8.66 -6.43
N GLU A 167 -13.15 7.67 -5.99
CA GLU A 167 -13.22 7.14 -4.61
C GLU A 167 -12.69 8.17 -3.61
N LEU A 168 -11.65 8.93 -3.99
CA LEU A 168 -11.07 9.98 -3.16
C LEU A 168 -12.08 11.13 -2.95
N GLU A 169 -12.74 11.57 -4.03
CA GLU A 169 -13.81 12.57 -3.97
C GLU A 169 -14.95 12.14 -3.02
N LEU A 170 -15.44 10.91 -3.18
CA LEU A 170 -16.49 10.36 -2.30
C LEU A 170 -16.04 10.26 -0.84
N ALA A 171 -14.78 9.90 -0.59
CA ALA A 171 -14.24 9.84 0.77
C ALA A 171 -14.14 11.23 1.42
N GLU A 172 -13.75 12.25 0.66
CA GLU A 172 -13.72 13.64 1.15
C GLU A 172 -15.14 14.15 1.43
N GLU A 173 -16.11 13.88 0.55
CA GLU A 173 -17.53 14.22 0.76
C GLU A 173 -18.13 13.51 1.98
N ALA A 174 -17.74 12.27 2.25
CA ALA A 174 -18.13 11.50 3.42
C ALA A 174 -17.41 11.94 4.73
N GLY A 175 -16.51 12.94 4.66
CA GLY A 175 -15.78 13.41 5.84
C GLY A 175 -14.66 12.46 6.31
N LEU A 176 -14.26 11.51 5.50
CA LEU A 176 -13.19 10.55 5.81
C LEU A 176 -11.79 11.15 5.64
N GLY A 177 -11.71 12.40 5.15
CA GLY A 177 -10.46 13.12 4.87
C GLY A 177 -9.84 12.73 3.55
N THR A 178 -8.73 13.39 3.20
CA THR A 178 -7.98 13.15 1.96
C THR A 178 -7.16 11.87 2.10
N LEU A 179 -7.72 10.74 1.64
CA LEU A 179 -7.16 9.40 1.86
C LEU A 179 -5.81 9.17 1.17
N ASP A 180 -5.43 9.97 0.19
CA ASP A 180 -4.10 9.91 -0.44
C ASP A 180 -3.02 10.74 0.29
N ASP A 181 -3.37 11.37 1.41
CA ASP A 181 -2.41 12.05 2.28
C ASP A 181 -1.43 11.08 2.94
N VAL A 182 -0.25 11.59 3.28
CA VAL A 182 0.92 10.87 3.80
C VAL A 182 0.62 9.96 5.00
N ASN A 183 -0.31 10.33 5.87
CA ASN A 183 -0.67 9.56 7.06
C ASN A 183 -1.93 8.71 6.88
N ARG A 184 -2.60 8.81 5.73
CA ARG A 184 -3.85 8.13 5.40
C ARG A 184 -3.64 6.90 4.52
N SER A 185 -2.59 6.89 3.72
CA SER A 185 -2.17 5.76 2.90
C SER A 185 -0.86 5.19 3.44
N ARG A 186 -0.82 3.89 3.69
CA ARG A 186 0.37 3.16 4.16
C ARG A 186 0.63 1.97 3.30
N VAL A 187 1.88 1.78 2.92
CA VAL A 187 2.29 0.50 2.33
C VAL A 187 2.73 -0.44 3.45
N LEU A 188 2.13 -1.62 3.52
CA LEU A 188 2.48 -2.69 4.46
C LEU A 188 3.63 -3.53 3.96
N ALA A 189 3.54 -3.92 2.69
CA ALA A 189 4.44 -4.84 2.02
C ALA A 189 4.43 -4.56 0.51
N LEU A 190 5.33 -5.20 -0.20
CA LEU A 190 5.30 -5.28 -1.66
C LEU A 190 5.08 -6.73 -2.09
N ASP A 191 4.40 -6.88 -3.21
CA ASP A 191 4.31 -8.09 -4.00
C ASP A 191 4.51 -7.74 -5.48
N ALA A 192 4.29 -8.68 -6.38
CA ALA A 192 4.32 -8.41 -7.81
C ALA A 192 3.34 -9.31 -8.56
N MET A 193 2.76 -8.77 -9.62
CA MET A 193 2.08 -9.59 -10.62
C MET A 193 3.12 -10.29 -11.48
N THR A 194 3.15 -11.60 -11.41
CA THR A 194 4.13 -12.46 -12.10
C THR A 194 3.42 -13.28 -13.17
N VAL A 195 3.90 -13.18 -14.40
CA VAL A 195 3.41 -14.05 -15.48
C VAL A 195 3.93 -15.45 -15.23
N ILE A 196 3.03 -16.42 -15.18
CA ILE A 196 3.35 -17.82 -14.90
C ILE A 196 2.91 -18.75 -16.03
N VAL A 197 3.69 -19.79 -16.23
CA VAL A 197 3.40 -20.88 -17.18
C VAL A 197 3.75 -22.23 -16.54
N SER A 198 3.36 -23.33 -17.20
CA SER A 198 3.81 -24.66 -16.79
C SER A 198 5.35 -24.75 -16.74
N PRO A 199 5.94 -25.50 -15.78
CA PRO A 199 7.38 -25.73 -15.70
C PRO A 199 7.98 -26.31 -16.98
N VAL A 200 7.21 -27.09 -17.75
CA VAL A 200 7.65 -27.72 -19.00
C VAL A 200 7.47 -26.81 -20.23
N ASN A 201 6.80 -25.67 -20.11
CA ASN A 201 6.66 -24.72 -21.21
C ASN A 201 8.05 -24.14 -21.57
N PRO A 202 8.49 -24.15 -22.86
CA PRO A 202 9.83 -23.70 -23.26
C PRO A 202 10.03 -22.18 -23.14
N ILE A 203 8.93 -21.38 -23.12
CA ILE A 203 9.02 -19.93 -23.02
C ILE A 203 9.58 -19.55 -21.64
N SER A 204 10.56 -18.66 -21.62
CA SER A 204 11.22 -18.18 -20.39
C SER A 204 11.05 -16.69 -20.12
N ALA A 205 10.55 -15.94 -21.12
CA ALA A 205 10.37 -14.51 -21.05
C ALA A 205 9.22 -14.04 -21.95
N MET A 206 8.61 -12.91 -21.60
CA MET A 206 7.50 -12.29 -22.35
C MET A 206 7.51 -10.78 -22.14
N SER A 207 7.09 -9.99 -23.12
CA SER A 207 6.84 -8.57 -22.93
C SER A 207 5.46 -8.33 -22.27
N ILE A 208 5.30 -7.21 -21.55
CA ILE A 208 3.99 -6.83 -21.00
C ILE A 208 2.99 -6.57 -22.14
N SER A 209 3.47 -6.04 -23.26
CA SER A 209 2.64 -5.84 -24.48
C SER A 209 2.15 -7.17 -25.05
N ASP A 210 3.01 -8.20 -25.11
CA ASP A 210 2.58 -9.52 -25.56
C ASP A 210 1.64 -10.19 -24.55
N LEU A 211 1.87 -10.00 -23.23
CA LEU A 211 0.92 -10.44 -22.23
C LEU A 211 -0.47 -9.82 -22.46
N ALA A 212 -0.55 -8.51 -22.68
CA ALA A 212 -1.82 -7.85 -22.98
C ALA A 212 -2.48 -8.42 -24.24
N ARG A 213 -1.72 -8.68 -25.32
CA ARG A 213 -2.20 -9.29 -26.56
C ARG A 213 -2.64 -10.75 -26.39
N VAL A 214 -2.02 -11.50 -25.50
CA VAL A 214 -2.46 -12.85 -25.15
C VAL A 214 -3.78 -12.78 -24.38
N LEU A 215 -3.87 -11.91 -23.38
CA LEU A 215 -5.06 -11.75 -22.55
C LEU A 215 -6.26 -11.21 -23.35
N SER A 216 -6.03 -10.36 -24.35
CA SER A 216 -7.09 -9.87 -25.26
C SER A 216 -7.50 -10.90 -26.33
N GLY A 217 -6.67 -11.91 -26.57
CA GLY A 217 -6.91 -12.89 -27.62
C GLY A 217 -6.34 -12.53 -28.99
N ASP A 218 -5.55 -11.45 -29.12
CA ASP A 218 -4.80 -11.12 -30.35
C ASP A 218 -3.71 -12.15 -30.62
N ILE A 219 -3.14 -12.73 -29.57
CA ILE A 219 -2.21 -13.86 -29.65
C ILE A 219 -2.88 -15.07 -29.01
N THR A 220 -3.18 -16.08 -29.81
CA THR A 220 -3.88 -17.30 -29.37
C THR A 220 -3.03 -18.57 -29.48
N ASN A 221 -1.82 -18.47 -30.05
CA ASN A 221 -0.96 -19.60 -30.31
C ASN A 221 0.47 -19.32 -29.81
N TRP A 222 1.06 -20.24 -29.07
CA TRP A 222 2.41 -20.17 -28.53
C TRP A 222 3.50 -19.97 -29.58
N ARG A 223 3.29 -20.46 -30.83
CA ARG A 223 4.22 -20.25 -31.96
C ARG A 223 4.55 -18.76 -32.17
N THR A 224 3.60 -17.87 -32.01
CA THR A 224 3.80 -16.42 -32.15
C THR A 224 4.81 -15.86 -31.16
N LEU A 225 4.96 -16.53 -30.01
CA LEU A 225 5.88 -16.17 -28.93
C LEU A 225 7.17 -17.03 -28.94
N GLY A 226 7.40 -17.79 -30.01
CA GLY A 226 8.57 -18.69 -30.13
C GLY A 226 8.41 -20.04 -29.44
N GLY A 227 7.21 -20.39 -29.03
CA GLY A 227 6.86 -21.67 -28.43
C GLY A 227 6.37 -22.72 -29.44
N PRO A 228 5.75 -23.81 -28.97
CA PRO A 228 5.19 -24.86 -29.81
C PRO A 228 3.99 -24.34 -30.62
N ASP A 229 3.67 -25.06 -31.70
CA ASP A 229 2.45 -24.80 -32.48
C ASP A 229 1.23 -25.37 -31.74
N ALA A 230 0.75 -24.62 -30.75
CA ALA A 230 -0.33 -25.04 -29.89
C ALA A 230 -1.12 -23.81 -29.36
N PRO A 231 -2.43 -23.97 -29.08
CA PRO A 231 -3.24 -22.88 -28.54
C PRO A 231 -2.77 -22.49 -27.13
N ILE A 232 -3.04 -21.22 -26.74
CA ILE A 232 -2.78 -20.71 -25.40
C ILE A 232 -4.04 -20.87 -24.57
N SER A 233 -3.92 -21.54 -23.42
CA SER A 233 -4.97 -21.66 -22.40
C SER A 233 -4.74 -20.59 -21.31
N ILE A 234 -5.70 -19.69 -21.13
CA ILE A 234 -5.58 -18.59 -20.16
C ILE A 234 -6.26 -18.98 -18.86
N HIS A 235 -5.51 -18.86 -17.75
CA HIS A 235 -5.99 -19.06 -16.38
C HIS A 235 -5.93 -17.74 -15.62
N MET A 236 -7.05 -17.36 -14.99
CA MET A 236 -7.18 -16.13 -14.22
C MET A 236 -7.90 -16.38 -12.91
N ARG A 237 -7.69 -15.53 -11.94
CA ARG A 237 -8.55 -15.46 -10.76
C ARG A 237 -9.95 -14.99 -11.13
N ASP A 238 -10.92 -15.22 -10.25
CA ASP A 238 -12.25 -14.64 -10.35
C ASP A 238 -12.18 -13.13 -10.56
N ALA A 239 -13.13 -12.57 -11.32
CA ALA A 239 -13.09 -11.18 -11.77
C ALA A 239 -13.09 -10.17 -10.61
N GLN A 240 -13.74 -10.50 -9.49
CA GLN A 240 -13.76 -9.68 -8.29
C GLN A 240 -12.47 -9.76 -7.46
N SER A 241 -11.55 -10.69 -7.75
CA SER A 241 -10.31 -10.79 -6.98
C SER A 241 -9.40 -9.60 -7.19
N GLY A 242 -8.66 -9.22 -6.14
CA GLY A 242 -7.73 -8.08 -6.20
C GLY A 242 -6.67 -8.20 -7.29
N ILE A 243 -6.16 -9.42 -7.58
CA ILE A 243 -5.18 -9.61 -8.66
C ILE A 243 -5.82 -9.50 -10.04
N ALA A 244 -7.07 -9.97 -10.24
CA ALA A 244 -7.76 -9.79 -11.51
C ALA A 244 -7.99 -8.30 -11.80
N GLN A 245 -8.41 -7.53 -10.79
CA GLN A 245 -8.54 -6.07 -10.89
C GLN A 245 -7.20 -5.39 -11.16
N ALA A 246 -6.12 -5.82 -10.52
CA ALA A 246 -4.78 -5.29 -10.78
C ALA A 246 -4.28 -5.57 -12.20
N VAL A 247 -4.58 -6.74 -12.77
CA VAL A 247 -4.29 -7.06 -14.18
C VAL A 247 -5.11 -6.18 -15.12
N GLU A 248 -6.39 -5.99 -14.84
CA GLU A 248 -7.25 -5.09 -15.58
C GLU A 248 -6.68 -3.66 -15.60
N ASP A 249 -6.41 -3.09 -14.42
CA ASP A 249 -5.97 -1.70 -14.28
C ASP A 249 -4.56 -1.46 -14.84
N ARG A 250 -3.63 -2.41 -14.64
CA ARG A 250 -2.20 -2.19 -14.90
C ARG A 250 -1.70 -2.79 -16.21
N VAL A 251 -2.43 -3.74 -16.79
CA VAL A 251 -2.06 -4.39 -18.05
C VAL A 251 -3.07 -4.06 -19.14
N LEU A 252 -4.33 -4.45 -18.97
CA LEU A 252 -5.33 -4.35 -20.05
C LEU A 252 -5.72 -2.91 -20.37
N ARG A 253 -6.11 -2.11 -19.37
CA ARG A 253 -6.46 -0.69 -19.57
C ARG A 253 -5.31 0.14 -20.11
N ARG A 254 -4.08 -0.12 -19.65
CA ARG A 254 -2.89 0.58 -20.18
C ARG A 254 -2.58 0.22 -21.62
N ALA A 255 -2.95 -0.98 -22.07
CA ALA A 255 -2.84 -1.42 -23.45
C ALA A 255 -4.06 -1.03 -24.28
N ALA A 256 -5.11 -0.45 -23.67
CA ALA A 256 -6.40 -0.13 -24.28
C ALA A 256 -7.07 -1.36 -24.91
N VAL A 257 -7.02 -2.50 -24.24
CA VAL A 257 -7.65 -3.77 -24.64
C VAL A 257 -8.50 -4.34 -23.50
N GLU A 258 -9.41 -5.26 -23.83
CA GLU A 258 -10.24 -5.98 -22.87
C GLU A 258 -9.84 -7.46 -22.77
N LEU A 259 -10.15 -8.09 -21.65
CA LEU A 259 -9.92 -9.51 -21.48
C LEU A 259 -10.85 -10.31 -22.38
N ARG A 260 -10.30 -11.28 -23.14
CA ARG A 260 -11.11 -12.15 -24.00
C ARG A 260 -12.07 -13.03 -23.18
N ASP A 261 -13.13 -13.48 -23.83
CA ASP A 261 -14.01 -14.50 -23.29
C ASP A 261 -13.35 -15.89 -23.21
N GLY A 262 -13.92 -16.76 -22.38
CA GLY A 262 -13.51 -18.16 -22.30
C GLY A 262 -12.21 -18.41 -21.53
N VAL A 263 -11.83 -17.53 -20.61
CA VAL A 263 -10.72 -17.75 -19.69
C VAL A 263 -11.12 -18.70 -18.56
N ASN A 264 -10.21 -19.57 -18.13
CA ASN A 264 -10.41 -20.47 -16.99
C ASN A 264 -10.32 -19.67 -15.68
N ARG A 265 -11.41 -19.61 -14.90
CA ARG A 265 -11.46 -18.89 -13.63
C ARG A 265 -11.19 -19.81 -12.45
N HIS A 266 -10.49 -19.26 -11.44
CA HIS A 266 -10.10 -19.99 -10.22
C HIS A 266 -10.47 -19.18 -8.97
N ALA A 267 -11.00 -19.87 -7.95
CA ALA A 267 -11.48 -19.23 -6.73
C ALA A 267 -10.34 -18.76 -5.81
N THR A 268 -9.16 -19.42 -5.85
CA THR A 268 -8.01 -19.07 -5.01
C THR A 268 -6.73 -18.86 -5.83
N ASN A 269 -5.74 -18.16 -5.28
CA ASN A 269 -4.44 -17.96 -5.92
C ASN A 269 -3.67 -19.29 -6.04
N GLY A 270 -3.80 -20.17 -5.03
CA GLY A 270 -3.20 -21.51 -5.05
C GLY A 270 -3.77 -22.40 -6.15
N GLU A 271 -5.09 -22.40 -6.35
CA GLU A 271 -5.75 -23.12 -7.45
C GLU A 271 -5.29 -22.61 -8.81
N LEU A 272 -5.19 -21.28 -8.99
CA LEU A 272 -4.67 -20.68 -10.21
C LEU A 272 -3.25 -21.17 -10.50
N ALA A 273 -2.34 -21.05 -9.54
CA ALA A 273 -0.93 -21.44 -9.72
C ALA A 273 -0.80 -22.94 -10.02
N GLN A 274 -1.58 -23.79 -9.33
CA GLN A 274 -1.57 -25.23 -9.57
C GLN A 274 -2.15 -25.59 -10.95
N ALA A 275 -3.26 -24.97 -11.34
CA ALA A 275 -3.88 -25.20 -12.66
C ALA A 275 -2.93 -24.83 -13.81
N VAL A 276 -2.20 -23.71 -13.68
CA VAL A 276 -1.17 -23.33 -14.66
C VAL A 276 0.03 -24.31 -14.63
N ALA A 277 0.44 -24.78 -13.46
CA ALA A 277 1.52 -25.76 -13.37
C ALA A 277 1.19 -27.08 -14.08
N ASP A 278 -0.06 -27.51 -14.00
CA ASP A 278 -0.55 -28.77 -14.58
C ASP A 278 -0.92 -28.66 -16.07
N ASP A 279 -1.25 -27.46 -16.56
CA ASP A 279 -1.57 -27.22 -17.98
C ASP A 279 -0.33 -26.80 -18.76
N GLN A 280 0.22 -27.73 -19.59
CA GLN A 280 1.41 -27.48 -20.43
C GLN A 280 1.25 -26.28 -21.38
N LEU A 281 0.03 -25.94 -21.76
CA LEU A 281 -0.33 -24.84 -22.66
C LEU A 281 -0.85 -23.61 -21.90
N GLY A 282 -0.90 -23.71 -20.57
CA GLY A 282 -1.42 -22.72 -19.67
C GLY A 282 -0.52 -21.48 -19.53
N ILE A 283 -1.18 -20.34 -19.39
CA ILE A 283 -0.59 -19.07 -18.94
C ILE A 283 -1.52 -18.43 -17.92
N GLY A 284 -0.95 -17.78 -16.92
CA GLY A 284 -1.69 -17.01 -15.93
C GLY A 284 -0.88 -15.85 -15.37
N VAL A 285 -1.54 -15.05 -14.52
CA VAL A 285 -0.87 -14.01 -13.73
C VAL A 285 -1.16 -14.30 -12.25
N ALA A 286 -0.11 -14.56 -11.49
CA ALA A 286 -0.15 -14.83 -10.05
C ALA A 286 0.59 -13.77 -9.26
N ASN A 287 0.32 -13.68 -7.96
CA ASN A 287 1.17 -12.94 -7.04
C ASN A 287 2.55 -13.63 -6.93
N TYR A 288 3.62 -12.84 -6.82
CA TYR A 288 4.98 -13.37 -6.62
C TYR A 288 5.06 -14.27 -5.38
N SER A 289 4.35 -13.90 -4.32
CA SER A 289 4.26 -14.68 -3.07
C SER A 289 3.59 -16.06 -3.26
N GLU A 290 2.82 -16.27 -4.35
CA GLU A 290 1.95 -17.43 -4.55
C GLU A 290 2.14 -18.11 -5.92
N VAL A 291 3.34 -18.02 -6.49
CA VAL A 291 3.69 -18.67 -7.79
C VAL A 291 3.58 -20.20 -7.73
N GLY A 292 3.71 -20.79 -6.55
CA GLY A 292 3.60 -22.24 -6.34
C GLY A 292 4.62 -23.05 -7.16
N ASN A 293 4.15 -24.12 -7.80
CA ASN A 293 4.96 -25.00 -8.64
C ASN A 293 5.08 -24.53 -10.11
N SER A 294 4.43 -23.42 -10.48
CA SER A 294 4.51 -22.88 -11.83
C SER A 294 5.85 -22.18 -12.10
N LYS A 295 6.17 -21.96 -13.38
CA LYS A 295 7.38 -21.25 -13.80
C LYS A 295 7.07 -19.78 -14.05
N ALA A 296 7.74 -18.89 -13.30
CA ALA A 296 7.67 -17.45 -13.51
C ALA A 296 8.48 -17.04 -14.76
N LEU A 297 7.87 -16.25 -15.64
CA LEU A 297 8.53 -15.66 -16.80
C LEU A 297 9.27 -14.37 -16.41
N ALA A 298 10.38 -14.10 -17.10
CA ALA A 298 10.99 -12.79 -17.07
C ALA A 298 10.18 -11.81 -17.94
N LEU A 299 10.09 -10.54 -17.52
CA LEU A 299 9.55 -9.48 -18.37
C LEU A 299 10.65 -8.95 -19.28
N THR A 300 10.34 -8.79 -20.57
CA THR A 300 11.27 -8.28 -21.59
C THR A 300 10.68 -7.09 -22.33
N GLY A 301 11.53 -6.41 -23.08
CA GLY A 301 11.16 -5.39 -24.06
C GLY A 301 12.00 -5.52 -25.33
N THR A 302 11.73 -4.69 -26.33
CA THR A 302 12.38 -4.74 -27.66
C THR A 302 13.87 -4.44 -27.60
N CYS A 303 14.33 -3.70 -26.59
CA CYS A 303 15.76 -3.38 -26.38
C CYS A 303 16.58 -4.56 -25.81
N GLY A 304 15.95 -5.73 -25.59
CA GLY A 304 16.60 -6.93 -25.06
C GLY A 304 16.84 -6.89 -23.53
N PHE A 305 16.22 -5.97 -22.82
CA PHE A 305 16.23 -5.93 -21.36
C PHE A 305 15.36 -7.08 -20.82
N SER A 306 15.81 -7.72 -19.74
CA SER A 306 15.07 -8.82 -19.10
C SER A 306 15.09 -8.66 -17.59
N LEU A 307 13.90 -8.62 -16.98
CA LEU A 307 13.70 -8.46 -15.55
C LEU A 307 12.90 -9.63 -14.98
N ARG A 308 13.43 -10.27 -13.96
CA ARG A 308 12.72 -11.31 -13.21
C ARG A 308 12.11 -10.72 -11.95
N ALA A 309 10.90 -11.17 -11.63
CA ALA A 309 10.36 -10.96 -10.30
C ALA A 309 11.21 -11.73 -9.28
N ASN A 310 11.85 -11.01 -8.40
CA ASN A 310 12.54 -11.55 -7.24
C ASN A 310 12.49 -10.50 -6.12
N ARG A 311 12.83 -10.92 -4.90
CA ARG A 311 12.74 -10.04 -3.74
C ARG A 311 13.45 -8.69 -3.95
N LEU A 312 14.62 -8.69 -4.59
CA LEU A 312 15.39 -7.46 -4.79
C LEU A 312 14.74 -6.53 -5.83
N THR A 313 14.35 -7.05 -7.00
CA THR A 313 13.75 -6.24 -8.07
C THR A 313 12.36 -5.72 -7.70
N ILE A 314 11.61 -6.44 -6.86
CA ILE A 314 10.35 -5.99 -6.29
C ILE A 314 10.61 -4.92 -5.25
N LYS A 315 11.55 -5.14 -4.33
CA LYS A 315 11.88 -4.21 -3.24
C LYS A 315 12.39 -2.85 -3.74
N THR A 316 13.16 -2.87 -4.82
CA THR A 316 13.64 -1.65 -5.50
C THR A 316 12.62 -1.06 -6.46
N GLU A 317 11.48 -1.74 -6.65
CA GLU A 317 10.48 -1.39 -7.65
C GLU A 317 11.03 -1.33 -9.09
N ASP A 318 12.15 -2.01 -9.33
CA ASP A 318 12.73 -2.15 -10.67
C ASP A 318 11.89 -3.10 -11.54
N TYR A 319 11.14 -4.04 -10.92
CA TYR A 319 10.21 -4.91 -11.63
C TYR A 319 8.92 -4.15 -11.99
N PRO A 320 8.54 -4.04 -13.28
CA PRO A 320 7.48 -3.13 -13.73
C PRO A 320 6.08 -3.42 -13.17
N LEU A 321 5.81 -4.67 -12.79
CA LEU A 321 4.53 -5.10 -12.23
C LEU A 321 4.58 -5.29 -10.71
N THR A 322 5.49 -4.59 -10.02
CA THR A 322 5.49 -4.52 -8.55
C THR A 322 4.16 -3.97 -8.04
N ALA A 323 3.57 -4.63 -7.06
CA ALA A 323 2.26 -4.32 -6.50
C ALA A 323 2.39 -3.95 -5.02
N PRO A 324 2.36 -2.67 -4.66
CA PRO A 324 2.30 -2.25 -3.28
C PRO A 324 0.98 -2.67 -2.63
N MET A 325 1.08 -3.10 -1.37
CA MET A 325 -0.05 -3.48 -0.52
C MET A 325 -0.36 -2.35 0.43
N PHE A 326 -1.47 -1.68 0.23
CA PHE A 326 -1.86 -0.50 0.98
C PHE A 326 -2.82 -0.82 2.12
N LEU A 327 -2.69 -0.05 3.22
CA LEU A 327 -3.76 0.22 4.17
C LEU A 327 -4.17 1.67 4.05
N TYR A 328 -5.47 1.91 3.82
CA TYR A 328 -6.07 3.24 3.86
C TYR A 328 -6.76 3.45 5.19
N ILE A 329 -6.50 4.61 5.81
CA ILE A 329 -6.90 4.94 7.18
C ILE A 329 -7.67 6.28 7.12
N PRO A 330 -8.98 6.31 7.40
CA PRO A 330 -9.76 7.54 7.39
C PRO A 330 -9.33 8.52 8.48
N ALA A 331 -9.83 9.77 8.39
CA ALA A 331 -9.54 10.85 9.33
C ALA A 331 -10.29 10.71 10.66
N ARG A 332 -10.60 9.48 11.06
CA ARG A 332 -11.20 9.19 12.36
C ARG A 332 -10.19 8.58 13.32
N ARG A 333 -10.43 8.77 14.61
CA ARG A 333 -9.55 8.24 15.65
C ARG A 333 -9.93 6.80 15.96
N LEU A 334 -9.03 5.89 15.66
CA LEU A 334 -9.17 4.47 15.99
C LEU A 334 -8.89 4.22 17.47
N PRO A 335 -9.42 3.12 18.07
CA PRO A 335 -9.08 2.69 19.41
C PRO A 335 -7.58 2.57 19.65
N LYS A 336 -7.15 2.80 20.90
CA LYS A 336 -5.71 2.79 21.27
C LYS A 336 -4.98 1.55 20.77
N LEU A 337 -5.51 0.34 21.05
CA LEU A 337 -4.86 -0.91 20.67
C LEU A 337 -4.78 -1.08 19.13
N ALA A 338 -5.79 -0.59 18.39
CA ALA A 338 -5.76 -0.56 16.93
C ALA A 338 -4.66 0.37 16.39
N ARG A 339 -4.48 1.54 17.01
CA ARG A 339 -3.37 2.47 16.66
C ARG A 339 -2.00 1.86 16.97
N GLU A 340 -1.86 1.15 18.09
CA GLU A 340 -0.65 0.43 18.47
C GLU A 340 -0.33 -0.71 17.49
N PHE A 341 -1.36 -1.46 17.07
CA PHE A 341 -1.21 -2.46 16.00
C PHE A 341 -0.74 -1.81 14.68
N LEU A 342 -1.36 -0.71 14.27
CA LEU A 342 -0.92 0.01 13.07
C LEU A 342 0.52 0.56 13.22
N ALA A 343 0.92 1.02 14.38
CA ALA A 343 2.31 1.43 14.63
C ALA A 343 3.27 0.24 14.56
N TYR A 344 2.87 -0.91 15.12
CA TYR A 344 3.63 -2.17 15.06
C TYR A 344 3.94 -2.60 13.63
N THR A 345 3.00 -2.46 12.66
CA THR A 345 3.21 -2.88 11.26
C THR A 345 4.47 -2.27 10.61
N ARG A 346 4.98 -1.16 11.14
CA ARG A 346 6.18 -0.45 10.67
C ARG A 346 7.47 -0.85 11.36
N THR A 347 7.39 -1.68 12.41
CA THR A 347 8.55 -2.09 13.20
C THR A 347 9.40 -3.16 12.50
N VAL A 348 10.66 -3.28 12.90
CA VAL A 348 11.55 -4.33 12.37
C VAL A 348 10.98 -5.74 12.57
N PRO A 349 10.41 -6.11 13.74
CA PRO A 349 9.74 -7.40 13.90
C PRO A 349 8.62 -7.64 12.88
N ALA A 350 7.76 -6.66 12.63
CA ALA A 350 6.69 -6.79 11.63
C ALA A 350 7.24 -7.01 10.22
N GLN A 351 8.34 -6.35 9.85
CA GLN A 351 9.00 -6.54 8.55
C GLN A 351 9.60 -7.96 8.40
N ILE A 352 10.06 -8.56 9.51
CA ILE A 352 10.49 -9.97 9.50
C ILE A 352 9.30 -10.90 9.28
N ILE A 353 8.16 -10.64 9.91
CA ILE A 353 6.92 -11.42 9.71
C ILE A 353 6.43 -11.30 8.27
N THR A 354 6.43 -10.09 7.70
CA THR A 354 6.11 -9.86 6.29
C THR A 354 6.92 -10.77 5.36
N ARG A 355 8.24 -10.87 5.56
CA ARG A 355 9.09 -11.79 4.79
C ARG A 355 8.74 -13.25 4.99
N ARG A 356 8.45 -13.66 6.22
CA ARG A 356 8.07 -15.05 6.55
C ARG A 356 6.73 -15.44 5.96
N ALA A 357 5.82 -14.48 5.81
CA ALA A 357 4.54 -14.64 5.15
C ALA A 357 4.65 -14.72 3.60
N GLY A 358 5.87 -14.62 3.04
CA GLY A 358 6.13 -14.75 1.60
C GLY A 358 6.17 -13.42 0.84
N PHE A 359 5.88 -12.30 1.49
CA PHE A 359 5.87 -10.97 0.88
C PHE A 359 7.21 -10.26 0.96
N VAL A 360 7.37 -9.19 0.19
CA VAL A 360 8.57 -8.36 0.20
C VAL A 360 8.39 -7.22 1.20
N ASP A 361 9.22 -7.22 2.21
CA ASP A 361 9.25 -6.19 3.25
C ASP A 361 9.85 -4.87 2.73
N GLN A 362 9.62 -3.78 3.45
CA GLN A 362 10.07 -2.45 3.08
C GLN A 362 11.31 -1.95 3.84
N ALA A 363 11.91 -2.76 4.73
CA ALA A 363 13.12 -2.34 5.43
C ALA A 363 14.24 -2.03 4.44
N PRO A 364 14.86 -0.82 4.46
CA PRO A 364 15.90 -0.47 3.51
C PRO A 364 17.10 -1.42 3.59
N GLU A 365 17.60 -1.84 2.42
CA GLU A 365 18.79 -2.68 2.29
C GLU A 365 19.83 -1.99 1.43
N GLU A 366 21.11 -2.20 1.75
CA GLU A 366 22.23 -1.67 0.99
C GLU A 366 22.69 -2.67 -0.07
N ILE A 367 22.68 -2.24 -1.33
CA ILE A 367 23.01 -3.04 -2.50
C ILE A 367 24.34 -2.52 -3.06
N THR A 368 25.35 -3.39 -3.15
CA THR A 368 26.64 -3.04 -3.74
C THR A 368 26.50 -2.86 -5.25
N LEU A 369 27.40 -2.08 -5.85
CA LEU A 369 27.43 -1.93 -7.32
C LEU A 369 27.65 -3.27 -8.03
N ASN A 370 28.47 -4.16 -7.46
CA ASN A 370 28.73 -5.49 -8.01
C ASN A 370 27.45 -6.36 -8.09
N ALA A 371 26.53 -6.22 -7.14
CA ALA A 371 25.25 -6.92 -7.17
C ALA A 371 24.29 -6.38 -8.25
N GLN A 372 24.67 -5.32 -8.96
CA GLN A 372 23.90 -4.67 -10.03
C GLN A 372 24.55 -4.86 -11.41
N GLY A 373 25.34 -5.92 -11.58
CA GLY A 373 26.11 -6.19 -12.81
C GLY A 373 25.26 -6.21 -14.08
N ASP A 374 24.09 -6.84 -14.05
CA ASP A 374 23.17 -6.87 -15.19
C ASP A 374 22.67 -5.46 -15.60
N ARG A 375 22.45 -4.58 -14.63
CA ARG A 375 22.07 -3.18 -14.89
C ARG A 375 23.19 -2.43 -15.59
N LEU A 376 24.40 -2.59 -15.11
CA LEU A 376 25.59 -1.97 -15.71
C LEU A 376 25.87 -2.51 -17.11
N ALA A 377 25.76 -3.83 -17.31
CA ALA A 377 25.90 -4.44 -18.62
C ALA A 377 24.86 -3.90 -19.61
N ASN A 378 23.62 -3.73 -19.17
CA ASN A 378 22.58 -3.12 -19.99
C ASN A 378 22.86 -1.63 -20.26
N ALA A 379 23.31 -0.86 -19.27
CA ALA A 379 23.67 0.53 -19.46
C ALA A 379 24.81 0.71 -20.50
N VAL A 380 25.81 -0.17 -20.47
CA VAL A 380 26.87 -0.19 -21.49
C VAL A 380 26.31 -0.49 -22.88
N ARG A 381 25.39 -1.47 -22.99
CA ARG A 381 24.81 -1.89 -24.28
C ARG A 381 23.96 -0.80 -24.94
N VAL A 382 23.28 0.05 -24.15
CA VAL A 382 22.39 1.11 -24.66
C VAL A 382 23.07 2.48 -24.72
N ALA A 383 24.28 2.63 -24.17
CA ALA A 383 25.04 3.87 -24.27
C ALA A 383 25.39 4.14 -25.74
N ASP A 384 24.89 5.26 -26.26
CA ASP A 384 25.09 5.67 -27.65
C ASP A 384 26.08 6.85 -27.75
N GLY A 385 27.02 6.73 -28.67
CA GLY A 385 28.04 7.72 -28.96
C GLY A 385 28.97 8.07 -27.80
N ASP A 386 29.89 9.00 -28.04
CA ASP A 386 30.90 9.45 -27.06
C ASP A 386 30.26 10.13 -25.83
N ALA A 387 29.16 10.84 -26.04
CA ALA A 387 28.45 11.54 -24.96
C ALA A 387 27.79 10.55 -23.99
N GLY A 388 27.13 9.50 -24.50
CA GLY A 388 26.51 8.45 -23.70
C GLY A 388 27.55 7.67 -22.88
N LEU A 389 28.68 7.29 -23.49
CA LEU A 389 29.78 6.60 -22.83
C LEU A 389 30.45 7.49 -21.77
N SER A 390 30.65 8.79 -22.04
CA SER A 390 31.20 9.73 -21.07
C SER A 390 30.29 9.90 -19.86
N ASN A 391 28.97 10.00 -20.06
CA ASN A 391 27.99 10.09 -18.98
C ASN A 391 27.94 8.80 -18.14
N LEU A 392 28.01 7.64 -18.80
CA LEU A 392 28.07 6.34 -18.10
C LEU A 392 29.35 6.21 -17.27
N LYS A 393 30.50 6.65 -17.80
CA LYS A 393 31.77 6.67 -17.05
C LYS A 393 31.65 7.57 -15.80
N ARG A 394 31.12 8.77 -15.94
CA ARG A 394 30.84 9.68 -14.80
C ARG A 394 29.92 9.02 -13.77
N LEU A 395 28.88 8.30 -14.22
CA LEU A 395 27.97 7.56 -13.34
C LEU A 395 28.74 6.51 -12.54
N ILE A 396 29.55 5.68 -13.19
CA ILE A 396 30.32 4.62 -12.53
C ILE A 396 31.31 5.22 -11.53
N ASP A 397 32.06 6.28 -11.92
CA ASP A 397 33.03 6.95 -11.05
C ASP A 397 32.34 7.57 -9.81
N THR A 398 31.12 8.08 -9.96
CA THR A 398 30.33 8.67 -8.87
C THR A 398 29.75 7.62 -7.93
N LEU A 399 29.20 6.54 -8.49
CA LEU A 399 28.40 5.58 -7.72
C LEU A 399 29.22 4.37 -7.20
N SER A 400 30.38 4.09 -7.76
CA SER A 400 31.22 2.93 -7.34
C SER A 400 31.61 2.93 -5.86
N PRO A 401 31.89 4.09 -5.22
CA PRO A 401 32.20 4.13 -3.78
C PRO A 401 30.96 4.09 -2.88
N LEU A 402 29.76 4.06 -3.45
CA LEU A 402 28.49 4.11 -2.75
C LEU A 402 27.76 2.76 -2.81
N ARG A 403 26.75 2.60 -1.97
CA ARG A 403 25.80 1.48 -2.03
C ARG A 403 24.41 2.03 -2.31
N ARG A 404 23.69 1.41 -3.24
CA ARG A 404 22.29 1.75 -3.50
C ARG A 404 21.44 1.27 -2.35
N LEU A 405 20.55 2.11 -1.82
CA LEU A 405 19.46 1.63 -0.97
C LEU A 405 18.37 0.99 -1.83
N SER A 406 17.70 0.00 -1.26
CA SER A 406 16.54 -0.62 -1.94
C SER A 406 15.36 0.33 -2.08
N THR A 407 15.36 1.47 -1.39
CA THR A 407 14.35 2.51 -1.49
C THR A 407 14.51 3.29 -2.79
N SER A 408 13.46 3.37 -3.59
CA SER A 408 13.36 4.14 -4.83
C SER A 408 12.15 5.07 -4.78
N PHE A 409 12.16 6.09 -5.65
CA PHE A 409 11.06 7.05 -5.74
C PHE A 409 10.60 7.17 -7.19
N ARG A 410 9.30 7.10 -7.38
CA ARG A 410 8.61 7.22 -8.65
C ARG A 410 7.68 8.43 -8.63
N PHE A 411 7.20 8.81 -9.79
CA PHE A 411 6.38 9.99 -9.97
C PHE A 411 5.10 9.64 -10.70
N GLU A 412 4.05 10.37 -10.41
CA GLU A 412 2.81 10.29 -11.18
C GLU A 412 3.08 10.62 -12.65
N PRO A 413 2.34 10.04 -13.60
CA PRO A 413 2.56 10.28 -15.01
C PRO A 413 2.54 11.77 -15.37
N GLY A 414 3.60 12.26 -16.01
CA GLY A 414 3.72 13.65 -16.45
C GLY A 414 3.93 14.69 -15.34
N GLN A 415 4.13 14.28 -14.08
CA GLN A 415 4.24 15.17 -12.93
C GLN A 415 5.58 15.01 -12.20
N THR A 416 5.84 15.96 -11.28
CA THR A 416 6.88 15.88 -10.24
C THR A 416 6.32 15.44 -8.89
N ARG A 417 5.02 15.18 -8.79
CA ARG A 417 4.37 14.63 -7.61
C ARG A 417 4.75 13.16 -7.46
N LEU A 418 5.13 12.77 -6.25
CA LEU A 418 5.46 11.39 -5.91
C LEU A 418 4.19 10.52 -5.91
N ASP A 419 4.29 9.28 -6.41
CA ASP A 419 3.24 8.28 -6.27
C ASP A 419 3.06 7.85 -4.80
N ALA A 420 2.00 7.11 -4.49
CA ALA A 420 1.66 6.74 -3.11
C ALA A 420 2.74 5.89 -2.45
N GLN A 421 3.35 4.96 -3.19
CA GLN A 421 4.47 4.17 -2.68
C GLN A 421 5.65 5.07 -2.31
N SER A 422 6.01 6.00 -3.17
CA SER A 422 7.13 6.92 -2.94
C SER A 422 6.86 7.88 -1.78
N ARG A 423 5.62 8.32 -1.58
CA ARG A 423 5.24 9.08 -0.37
C ARG A 423 5.45 8.25 0.90
N SER A 424 5.10 6.96 0.88
CA SER A 424 5.40 6.03 1.98
C SER A 424 6.91 5.85 2.18
N ASN A 425 7.69 5.75 1.11
CA ASN A 425 9.15 5.64 1.13
C ASN A 425 9.83 6.89 1.73
N VAL A 426 9.31 8.09 1.45
CA VAL A 426 9.78 9.35 2.09
C VAL A 426 9.66 9.24 3.60
N GLN A 427 8.49 8.83 4.11
CA GLN A 427 8.24 8.69 5.53
C GLN A 427 9.09 7.60 6.18
N GLN A 428 9.35 6.52 5.48
CA GLN A 428 10.19 5.44 5.97
C GLN A 428 11.66 5.89 6.07
N LEU A 429 12.17 6.58 5.05
CA LEU A 429 13.54 7.10 5.06
C LEU A 429 13.72 8.17 6.14
N ALA A 430 12.74 9.07 6.29
CA ALA A 430 12.75 10.10 7.34
C ALA A 430 12.85 9.47 8.73
N ARG A 431 12.00 8.47 9.05
CA ARG A 431 12.06 7.74 10.33
C ARG A 431 13.38 7.00 10.54
N ALA A 432 13.96 6.43 9.48
CA ALA A 432 15.27 5.78 9.58
C ALA A 432 16.38 6.79 9.91
N MET A 433 16.30 8.02 9.40
CA MET A 433 17.20 9.12 9.74
C MET A 433 16.98 9.57 11.19
N GLU A 434 15.74 9.75 11.64
CA GLU A 434 15.39 10.10 13.02
C GLU A 434 15.85 9.04 14.03
N ALA A 435 15.83 7.77 13.63
CA ALA A 435 16.36 6.66 14.42
C ALA A 435 17.90 6.58 14.43
N GLY A 436 18.60 7.51 13.77
CA GLY A 436 20.07 7.56 13.72
C GLY A 436 20.74 6.52 12.81
N ILE A 437 19.97 5.79 11.97
CA ILE A 437 20.52 4.71 11.13
C ILE A 437 21.56 5.23 10.14
N TYR A 438 21.44 6.50 9.73
CA TYR A 438 22.34 7.15 8.76
C TYR A 438 23.22 8.24 9.38
N ASP A 439 23.37 8.31 10.70
CA ASP A 439 24.22 9.30 11.36
C ASP A 439 25.68 9.20 10.90
N GLY A 440 26.27 10.35 10.60
CA GLY A 440 27.63 10.46 10.07
C GLY A 440 27.78 9.99 8.61
N ARG A 441 26.69 9.61 7.94
CA ARG A 441 26.72 9.09 6.57
C ARG A 441 26.28 10.15 5.55
N LYS A 442 26.61 9.89 4.28
CA LYS A 442 26.18 10.70 3.15
C LYS A 442 25.11 9.93 2.36
N LEU A 443 23.94 10.54 2.18
CA LEU A 443 22.88 10.07 1.29
C LEU A 443 22.88 10.94 0.02
N MET A 444 22.93 10.27 -1.14
CA MET A 444 22.88 10.94 -2.45
C MET A 444 21.60 10.49 -3.16
N PHE A 445 20.74 11.45 -3.51
CA PHE A 445 19.55 11.24 -4.33
C PHE A 445 19.94 11.38 -5.79
N VAL A 446 19.79 10.30 -6.55
CA VAL A 446 20.27 10.19 -7.94
C VAL A 446 19.09 10.07 -8.88
N GLY A 447 18.87 11.09 -9.70
CA GLY A 447 17.78 11.16 -10.66
C GLY A 447 18.08 10.49 -11.99
N PHE A 448 17.08 9.77 -12.51
CA PHE A 448 17.05 9.16 -13.83
C PHE A 448 15.78 9.55 -14.59
N SER A 449 15.84 9.55 -15.91
CA SER A 449 14.72 9.76 -16.82
C SER A 449 14.52 8.53 -17.71
N ASP A 450 13.42 8.54 -18.47
CA ASP A 450 13.33 7.76 -19.70
C ASP A 450 14.14 8.43 -20.82
N GLY A 451 14.24 7.76 -21.95
CA GLY A 451 14.97 8.23 -23.14
C GLY A 451 14.08 9.02 -24.11
N GLU A 452 12.88 9.47 -23.72
CA GLU A 452 12.01 10.25 -24.57
C GLU A 452 12.42 11.73 -24.55
N GLY A 453 12.71 12.29 -25.74
CA GLY A 453 13.12 13.68 -25.89
C GLY A 453 14.64 13.93 -25.85
N PRO A 454 15.07 15.21 -25.82
CA PRO A 454 16.50 15.57 -25.87
C PRO A 454 17.22 15.19 -24.57
N ALA A 455 18.45 14.64 -24.66
CA ALA A 455 19.28 14.22 -23.54
C ALA A 455 19.51 15.32 -22.47
N ASP A 456 19.73 16.57 -22.90
CA ASP A 456 19.89 17.72 -21.98
C ASP A 456 18.58 18.00 -21.19
N GLY A 457 17.43 17.87 -21.85
CA GLY A 457 16.10 17.95 -21.22
C GLY A 457 15.91 16.83 -20.19
N ASN A 458 16.25 15.61 -20.53
CA ASN A 458 16.20 14.43 -19.68
C ASN A 458 17.10 14.58 -18.44
N LEU A 459 18.32 15.08 -18.64
CA LEU A 459 19.24 15.36 -17.52
C LEU A 459 18.68 16.43 -16.57
N ARG A 460 18.09 17.49 -17.10
CA ARG A 460 17.47 18.57 -16.30
C ARG A 460 16.29 18.04 -15.47
N ILE A 461 15.36 17.34 -16.10
CA ILE A 461 14.19 16.74 -15.41
C ILE A 461 14.64 15.74 -14.33
N ALA A 462 15.63 14.91 -14.62
CA ALA A 462 16.19 13.98 -13.65
C ALA A 462 16.77 14.70 -12.41
N ARG A 463 17.45 15.84 -12.62
CA ARG A 463 17.98 16.66 -11.52
C ARG A 463 16.87 17.33 -10.71
N GLU A 464 15.85 17.87 -11.35
CA GLU A 464 14.68 18.45 -10.69
C GLU A 464 13.97 17.43 -9.82
N ARG A 465 13.79 16.19 -10.32
CA ARG A 465 13.20 15.07 -9.56
C ARG A 465 14.05 14.68 -8.35
N ALA A 466 15.37 14.56 -8.52
CA ALA A 466 16.28 14.26 -7.39
C ALA A 466 16.19 15.33 -6.30
N GLN A 467 16.13 16.61 -6.68
CA GLN A 467 15.96 17.71 -5.75
C GLN A 467 14.61 17.70 -5.05
N ALA A 468 13.53 17.39 -5.78
CA ALA A 468 12.19 17.30 -5.21
C ALA A 468 12.10 16.19 -4.15
N VAL A 469 12.68 15.00 -4.40
CA VAL A 469 12.74 13.92 -3.42
C VAL A 469 13.55 14.32 -2.20
N LYS A 470 14.73 14.90 -2.40
CA LYS A 470 15.57 15.39 -1.28
C LYS A 470 14.78 16.34 -0.38
N LEU A 471 14.11 17.33 -0.97
CA LEU A 471 13.28 18.30 -0.22
C LEU A 471 12.10 17.61 0.49
N ALA A 472 11.46 16.63 -0.15
CA ALA A 472 10.37 15.90 0.47
C ALA A 472 10.85 15.14 1.72
N VAL A 473 12.03 14.52 1.67
CA VAL A 473 12.64 13.84 2.82
C VAL A 473 13.05 14.85 3.90
N GLU A 474 13.69 15.96 3.54
CA GLU A 474 14.06 17.01 4.49
C GLU A 474 12.85 17.59 5.23
N ASN A 475 11.74 17.79 4.53
CA ASN A 475 10.49 18.28 5.13
C ASN A 475 9.77 17.24 6.00
N ALA A 476 10.05 15.96 5.81
CA ALA A 476 9.43 14.86 6.57
C ALA A 476 10.19 14.52 7.85
N VAL A 477 11.48 14.92 7.97
CA VAL A 477 12.30 14.69 9.17
C VAL A 477 12.02 15.79 10.19
N GLU A 478 11.72 15.43 11.42
CA GLU A 478 11.64 16.39 12.52
C GLU A 478 13.03 17.00 12.83
N ALA A 479 13.08 18.30 12.93
CA ALA A 479 14.22 19.20 12.71
C ALA A 479 15.55 18.91 13.44
N SER A 480 15.63 18.03 14.43
CA SER A 480 16.84 17.88 15.27
C SER A 480 17.95 17.01 14.63
N ASN A 481 17.62 16.12 13.70
CA ASN A 481 18.55 15.08 13.25
C ASN A 481 19.13 15.30 11.84
N LEU A 482 18.62 16.29 11.08
CA LEU A 482 19.14 16.60 9.74
C LEU A 482 20.63 16.97 9.74
N SER A 483 21.16 17.55 10.83
CA SER A 483 22.57 17.93 10.96
C SER A 483 23.55 16.75 11.03
N GLN A 484 23.05 15.55 11.31
CA GLN A 484 23.87 14.35 11.44
C GLN A 484 24.07 13.61 10.11
N VAL A 485 23.29 13.94 9.07
CA VAL A 485 23.29 13.25 7.77
C VAL A 485 23.56 14.25 6.65
N VAL A 486 24.50 13.94 5.76
CA VAL A 486 24.80 14.79 4.60
C VAL A 486 23.91 14.40 3.43
N LEU A 487 22.98 15.26 3.01
CA LEU A 487 22.08 15.04 1.88
C LEU A 487 22.58 15.76 0.62
N THR A 488 22.75 15.03 -0.47
CA THR A 488 23.20 15.56 -1.77
C THR A 488 22.34 15.03 -2.90
N THR A 489 22.41 15.68 -4.07
CA THR A 489 21.74 15.25 -5.29
C THR A 489 22.70 15.10 -6.44
N ASP A 490 22.44 14.17 -7.37
CA ASP A 490 23.05 14.11 -8.71
C ASP A 490 22.00 13.59 -9.71
N ALA A 491 22.33 13.62 -11.00
CA ALA A 491 21.46 13.13 -12.05
C ALA A 491 22.28 12.63 -13.25
N PHE A 492 21.76 11.58 -13.89
CA PHE A 492 22.39 10.96 -15.06
C PHE A 492 21.43 10.83 -16.26
N GLY A 493 20.22 11.44 -16.19
CA GLY A 493 19.23 11.36 -17.27
C GLY A 493 18.92 9.92 -17.63
N GLU A 494 19.05 9.57 -18.88
CA GLU A 494 18.74 8.26 -19.46
C GLU A 494 19.89 7.21 -19.35
N ALA A 495 20.98 7.53 -18.65
CA ALA A 495 22.24 6.75 -18.71
C ALA A 495 22.13 5.30 -18.18
N MET A 496 21.17 4.96 -17.34
CA MET A 496 21.04 3.62 -16.79
C MET A 496 19.57 3.18 -16.77
N PRO A 497 19.00 2.82 -17.93
CA PRO A 497 17.62 2.39 -18.02
C PRO A 497 17.41 1.05 -17.29
N MET A 498 16.23 0.88 -16.68
CA MET A 498 15.78 -0.33 -16.00
C MET A 498 14.84 -1.16 -16.87
N ALA A 499 14.25 -0.55 -17.88
CA ALA A 499 13.36 -1.20 -18.83
C ALA A 499 13.49 -0.52 -20.20
N CYS A 500 12.94 -1.14 -21.24
CA CYS A 500 12.90 -0.53 -22.57
C CYS A 500 11.89 0.63 -22.59
N ASP A 501 12.22 1.72 -23.28
CA ASP A 501 11.37 2.91 -23.43
C ASP A 501 10.27 2.77 -24.50
N ASP A 502 10.16 1.59 -25.12
CA ASP A 502 9.18 1.24 -26.14
C ASP A 502 7.73 1.20 -25.62
N THR A 503 7.56 1.16 -24.31
CA THR A 503 6.24 1.10 -23.66
C THR A 503 6.11 2.15 -22.55
N SER A 504 4.86 2.52 -22.23
CA SER A 504 4.56 3.40 -21.08
C SER A 504 5.04 2.79 -19.74
N TRP A 505 4.99 1.46 -19.58
CA TRP A 505 5.50 0.77 -18.38
C TRP A 505 7.00 0.93 -18.23
N GLY A 506 7.77 0.70 -19.31
CA GLY A 506 9.22 0.84 -19.30
C GLY A 506 9.66 2.26 -18.98
N ARG A 507 9.04 3.25 -19.63
CA ARG A 507 9.31 4.67 -19.34
C ARG A 507 8.98 5.03 -17.88
N GLN A 508 7.90 4.49 -17.32
CA GLN A 508 7.56 4.73 -15.91
C GLN A 508 8.63 4.19 -14.96
N VAL A 509 9.17 3.00 -15.22
CA VAL A 509 10.25 2.40 -14.42
C VAL A 509 11.56 3.20 -14.54
N ASN A 510 11.83 3.77 -15.71
CA ASN A 510 13.03 4.57 -15.95
C ASN A 510 12.97 5.93 -15.26
N ARG A 511 11.80 6.58 -15.17
CA ARG A 511 11.58 7.84 -14.45
C ARG A 511 11.62 7.63 -12.93
N ARG A 512 12.82 7.65 -12.35
CA ARG A 512 13.01 7.33 -10.93
C ARG A 512 14.09 8.18 -10.26
N VAL A 513 14.07 8.18 -8.94
CA VAL A 513 15.17 8.64 -8.10
C VAL A 513 15.59 7.50 -7.19
N GLU A 514 16.89 7.20 -7.19
CA GLU A 514 17.51 6.20 -6.32
C GLU A 514 18.25 6.89 -5.18
N VAL A 515 18.34 6.23 -4.03
CA VAL A 515 19.16 6.70 -2.91
C VAL A 515 20.43 5.87 -2.85
N TRP A 516 21.56 6.56 -2.78
CA TRP A 516 22.88 5.95 -2.66
C TRP A 516 23.55 6.44 -1.38
N VAL A 517 24.18 5.56 -0.62
CA VAL A 517 24.72 5.80 0.72
C VAL A 517 26.19 5.45 0.79
N ARG A 518 26.93 6.25 1.57
CA ARG A 518 28.35 6.04 1.89
C ARG A 518 28.55 5.97 3.39
#